data_19722cbf6d017435330ca92d08a185db
#
_entry.id   19722cbf6d017435330ca92d08a185db
#
_cell.length_a   1.000
_cell.length_b   1.000
_cell.length_c   1.000
_cell.angle_alpha   90.00
_cell.angle_beta   90.00
_cell.angle_gamma   90.00
#
_symmetry.space_group_name_H-M   'P 1'
#
loop_
_entity.id
_entity.type
_entity.pdbx_description
1 polymer ?
#
loop_
_entity_poly.entity_id
_entity_poly.type
_entity_poly.pdbx_seq_one_letter_code
_entity_poly.pdbx_strand_id
1 'polypeptide(L)'
;MAKFNKRKLPSRHTSLGPEKAPHRSFYYAMKLTEKDVAKPFVGVVSTWNEAAPCNIALMRQAQSVKKGVRAASGTPREFCTITVTDGIAMGHEGMKSSLISREIIADSAELTVRGHCYDALVGVAGCDKSLPGLMMAMVRLNVPSVFIYGGSILPGRFNGKDITVVDVFEGVGKYSSGKISAKDLRKLELKACPSAGACGGQFTANTMACGSEAIGCLVYTSAAADDSSGGDLGGRRS
;
A
#
# COMPACT_ATOMS: atom_id res chain seq x y z
N MET A 1 29.06 -1.63 -0.46
CA MET A 1 27.95 -2.29 -1.17
C MET A 1 27.90 -3.75 -0.75
N ALA A 2 26.73 -4.24 -0.31
CA ALA A 2 26.57 -5.65 0.04
C ALA A 2 26.81 -6.51 -1.22
N LYS A 3 27.71 -7.49 -1.13
CA LYS A 3 27.93 -8.47 -2.22
C LYS A 3 26.85 -9.54 -2.12
N PHE A 4 25.85 -9.50 -3.01
CA PHE A 4 24.86 -10.56 -3.12
C PHE A 4 25.40 -11.75 -3.93
N ASN A 5 25.13 -12.95 -3.46
CA ASN A 5 25.41 -14.15 -4.25
C ASN A 5 24.13 -14.61 -4.96
N LYS A 6 23.98 -14.24 -6.23
CA LYS A 6 22.80 -14.57 -7.05
C LYS A 6 22.48 -16.07 -7.08
N ARG A 7 23.50 -16.94 -6.97
CA ARG A 7 23.31 -18.41 -6.97
C ARG A 7 22.53 -18.93 -5.75
N LYS A 8 22.47 -18.13 -4.66
CA LYS A 8 21.71 -18.47 -3.45
C LYS A 8 20.30 -17.86 -3.42
N LEU A 9 19.94 -17.05 -4.40
CA LEU A 9 18.68 -16.34 -4.46
C LEU A 9 17.63 -17.08 -5.33
N PRO A 10 16.34 -17.03 -5.01
CA PRO A 10 15.26 -17.58 -5.85
C PRO A 10 15.34 -17.16 -7.30
N SER A 11 15.66 -15.88 -7.59
CA SER A 11 15.75 -15.33 -8.94
C SER A 11 16.85 -15.98 -9.81
N ARG A 12 17.72 -16.82 -9.27
CA ARG A 12 18.63 -17.66 -10.08
C ARG A 12 17.86 -18.51 -11.08
N HIS A 13 16.67 -18.97 -10.72
CA HIS A 13 15.85 -19.86 -11.54
C HIS A 13 15.33 -19.19 -12.82
N THR A 14 15.38 -17.88 -12.89
CA THR A 14 14.96 -17.11 -14.08
C THR A 14 16.10 -16.34 -14.75
N SER A 15 17.30 -16.32 -14.15
CA SER A 15 18.39 -15.46 -14.61
C SER A 15 19.72 -16.16 -14.90
N LEU A 16 20.01 -17.30 -14.28
CA LEU A 16 21.30 -17.95 -14.43
C LEU A 16 21.20 -19.21 -15.31
N GLY A 17 22.29 -19.48 -16.06
CA GLY A 17 22.42 -20.63 -16.95
C GLY A 17 21.99 -20.33 -18.39
N PRO A 18 22.51 -21.07 -19.37
CA PRO A 18 22.18 -20.89 -20.79
C PRO A 18 20.70 -21.20 -21.08
N GLU A 19 20.12 -22.16 -20.38
CA GLU A 19 18.72 -22.56 -20.51
C GLU A 19 17.74 -21.44 -20.10
N LYS A 20 18.21 -20.41 -19.40
CA LYS A 20 17.43 -19.22 -19.02
C LYS A 20 17.56 -18.05 -20.00
N ALA A 21 18.18 -18.26 -21.16
CA ALA A 21 18.26 -17.24 -22.21
C ALA A 21 16.87 -16.69 -22.63
N PRO A 22 15.81 -17.50 -22.81
CA PRO A 22 14.46 -16.99 -23.10
C PRO A 22 13.93 -16.05 -22.01
N HIS A 23 14.13 -16.40 -20.73
CA HIS A 23 13.71 -15.56 -19.60
C HIS A 23 14.43 -14.22 -19.63
N ARG A 24 15.74 -14.21 -19.87
CA ARG A 24 16.52 -12.98 -19.98
C ARG A 24 16.11 -12.12 -21.15
N SER A 25 15.69 -12.72 -22.26
CA SER A 25 15.14 -11.97 -23.41
C SER A 25 13.92 -11.14 -23.02
N PHE A 26 13.02 -11.69 -22.18
CA PHE A 26 11.90 -10.91 -21.63
C PHE A 26 12.37 -9.78 -20.71
N TYR A 27 13.40 -10.00 -19.88
CA TYR A 27 13.95 -8.94 -19.05
C TYR A 27 14.54 -7.81 -19.89
N TYR A 28 15.26 -8.13 -20.96
CA TYR A 28 15.82 -7.13 -21.89
C TYR A 28 14.70 -6.38 -22.66
N ALA A 29 13.62 -7.05 -23.01
CA ALA A 29 12.44 -6.41 -23.59
C ALA A 29 11.83 -5.36 -22.64
N MET A 30 11.90 -5.62 -21.33
CA MET A 30 11.50 -4.66 -20.29
C MET A 30 12.58 -3.62 -19.94
N LYS A 31 13.62 -3.47 -20.79
CA LYS A 31 14.73 -2.51 -20.64
C LYS A 31 15.62 -2.74 -19.43
N LEU A 32 15.64 -3.95 -18.88
CA LEU A 32 16.65 -4.32 -17.89
C LEU A 32 17.99 -4.55 -18.59
N THR A 33 19.07 -4.14 -17.93
CA THR A 33 20.44 -4.41 -18.35
C THR A 33 20.94 -5.73 -17.74
N GLU A 34 22.06 -6.25 -18.25
CA GLU A 34 22.74 -7.39 -17.62
C GLU A 34 23.07 -7.14 -16.15
N LYS A 35 23.49 -5.89 -15.83
CA LYS A 35 23.76 -5.46 -14.45
C LYS A 35 22.51 -5.53 -13.57
N ASP A 36 21.34 -5.22 -14.12
CA ASP A 36 20.08 -5.30 -13.37
C ASP A 36 19.64 -6.75 -13.16
N VAL A 37 19.83 -7.60 -14.17
CA VAL A 37 19.51 -9.03 -14.06
C VAL A 37 20.42 -9.74 -13.07
N ALA A 38 21.64 -9.28 -12.89
CA ALA A 38 22.59 -9.83 -11.92
C ALA A 38 22.27 -9.47 -10.45
N LYS A 39 21.45 -8.43 -10.21
CA LYS A 39 21.06 -7.99 -8.86
C LYS A 39 19.91 -8.83 -8.29
N PRO A 40 19.65 -8.78 -6.98
CA PRO A 40 18.43 -9.34 -6.39
C PRO A 40 17.18 -8.68 -6.99
N PHE A 41 16.16 -9.48 -7.29
CA PHE A 41 14.85 -8.98 -7.72
C PHE A 41 13.97 -8.76 -6.49
N VAL A 42 13.54 -7.52 -6.31
CA VAL A 42 12.68 -7.13 -5.20
C VAL A 42 11.29 -6.81 -5.72
N GLY A 43 10.31 -7.62 -5.34
CA GLY A 43 8.90 -7.32 -5.61
C GLY A 43 8.49 -6.05 -4.87
N VAL A 44 7.79 -5.16 -5.54
CA VAL A 44 7.15 -3.98 -4.94
C VAL A 44 5.69 -4.08 -5.25
N VAL A 45 4.91 -4.56 -4.29
CA VAL A 45 3.46 -4.72 -4.43
C VAL A 45 2.74 -3.54 -3.81
N SER A 46 1.80 -2.95 -4.54
CA SER A 46 0.89 -1.96 -3.97
C SER A 46 -0.57 -2.32 -4.24
N THR A 47 -1.44 -1.77 -3.41
CA THR A 47 -2.89 -1.86 -3.61
C THR A 47 -3.45 -0.57 -4.21
N TRP A 48 -2.64 0.14 -5.00
CA TRP A 48 -3.04 1.35 -5.66
C TRP A 48 -4.28 1.16 -6.53
N ASN A 49 -5.22 2.06 -6.36
CA ASN A 49 -6.37 2.26 -7.26
C ASN A 49 -7.01 3.63 -6.98
N GLU A 50 -7.94 4.03 -7.81
CA GLU A 50 -8.70 5.28 -7.66
C GLU A 50 -10.05 5.09 -6.92
N ALA A 51 -10.33 3.88 -6.45
CA ALA A 51 -11.60 3.55 -5.81
C ALA A 51 -11.72 4.11 -4.39
N ALA A 52 -10.60 4.48 -3.74
CA ALA A 52 -10.63 4.91 -2.35
C ALA A 52 -9.48 5.88 -2.01
N PRO A 53 -9.71 6.84 -1.10
CA PRO A 53 -8.68 7.79 -0.68
C PRO A 53 -7.46 7.14 -0.06
N CYS A 54 -7.61 5.99 0.60
CA CYS A 54 -6.51 5.25 1.19
C CYS A 54 -5.53 4.64 0.16
N ASN A 55 -5.90 4.57 -1.12
CA ASN A 55 -5.10 3.91 -2.16
C ASN A 55 -4.51 4.87 -3.20
N ILE A 56 -5.12 6.05 -3.41
CA ILE A 56 -4.74 6.96 -4.50
C ILE A 56 -3.30 7.47 -4.43
N ALA A 57 -2.70 7.55 -3.24
CA ALA A 57 -1.31 8.00 -3.05
C ALA A 57 -0.28 6.86 -3.15
N LEU A 58 -0.70 5.59 -3.13
CA LEU A 58 0.22 4.46 -3.03
C LEU A 58 1.14 4.30 -4.24
N MET A 59 0.72 4.74 -5.42
CA MET A 59 1.56 4.73 -6.62
C MET A 59 2.83 5.59 -6.42
N ARG A 60 2.69 6.80 -5.86
CA ARG A 60 3.85 7.68 -5.59
C ARG A 60 4.79 7.05 -4.56
N GLN A 61 4.23 6.44 -3.52
CA GLN A 61 5.00 5.72 -2.51
C GLN A 61 5.76 4.53 -3.11
N ALA A 62 5.12 3.74 -3.98
CA ALA A 62 5.78 2.65 -4.69
C ALA A 62 6.95 3.13 -5.55
N GLN A 63 6.85 4.30 -6.21
CA GLN A 63 7.97 4.89 -6.94
C GLN A 63 9.13 5.27 -6.00
N SER A 64 8.85 5.78 -4.82
CA SER A 64 9.88 6.08 -3.81
C SER A 64 10.56 4.80 -3.30
N VAL A 65 9.78 3.74 -3.05
CA VAL A 65 10.31 2.40 -2.72
C VAL A 65 11.25 1.90 -3.81
N LYS A 66 10.86 2.01 -5.07
CA LYS A 66 11.72 1.58 -6.21
C LYS A 66 13.03 2.35 -6.27
N LYS A 67 13.04 3.64 -5.93
CA LYS A 67 14.29 4.42 -5.80
C LYS A 67 15.16 3.86 -4.69
N GLY A 68 14.59 3.58 -3.51
CA GLY A 68 15.30 2.97 -2.39
C GLY A 68 15.88 1.60 -2.72
N VAL A 69 15.12 0.74 -3.37
CA VAL A 69 15.58 -0.60 -3.82
C VAL A 69 16.78 -0.47 -4.77
N ARG A 70 16.74 0.48 -5.73
CA ARG A 70 17.87 0.70 -6.64
C ARG A 70 19.10 1.22 -5.89
N ALA A 71 18.91 2.15 -4.94
CA ALA A 71 20.01 2.67 -4.12
C ALA A 71 20.67 1.57 -3.27
N ALA A 72 19.88 0.60 -2.82
CA ALA A 72 20.35 -0.60 -2.11
C ALA A 72 20.91 -1.70 -3.04
N SER A 73 21.13 -1.40 -4.34
CA SER A 73 21.64 -2.34 -5.33
C SER A 73 20.71 -3.52 -5.65
N GLY A 74 19.40 -3.36 -5.48
CA GLY A 74 18.37 -4.29 -5.96
C GLY A 74 17.76 -3.86 -7.29
N THR A 75 17.05 -4.76 -7.94
CA THR A 75 16.23 -4.49 -9.13
C THR A 75 14.76 -4.58 -8.75
N PRO A 76 14.05 -3.44 -8.63
CA PRO A 76 12.65 -3.43 -8.23
C PRO A 76 11.74 -3.95 -9.35
N ARG A 77 10.76 -4.75 -8.99
CA ARG A 77 9.71 -5.28 -9.87
C ARG A 77 8.35 -4.92 -9.28
N GLU A 78 7.75 -3.87 -9.82
CA GLU A 78 6.47 -3.35 -9.36
C GLU A 78 5.30 -4.13 -9.95
N PHE A 79 4.30 -4.40 -9.11
CA PHE A 79 3.00 -4.94 -9.51
C PHE A 79 1.92 -4.46 -8.54
N CYS A 80 0.65 -4.56 -8.96
CA CYS A 80 -0.48 -4.17 -8.14
C CYS A 80 -1.37 -5.37 -7.82
N THR A 81 -2.06 -5.32 -6.70
CA THR A 81 -3.18 -6.19 -6.36
C THR A 81 -4.42 -5.36 -6.04
N ILE A 82 -5.56 -6.03 -5.88
CA ILE A 82 -6.85 -5.38 -5.68
C ILE A 82 -6.97 -4.75 -4.28
N THR A 83 -7.98 -3.90 -4.12
CA THR A 83 -8.53 -3.47 -2.82
C THR A 83 -10.03 -3.27 -2.94
N VAL A 84 -10.77 -3.73 -1.94
CA VAL A 84 -12.14 -3.32 -1.67
C VAL A 84 -12.12 -2.45 -0.41
N THR A 85 -12.69 -1.27 -0.49
CA THR A 85 -12.72 -0.30 0.61
C THR A 85 -13.99 -0.48 1.43
N ASP A 86 -13.86 -0.87 2.68
CA ASP A 86 -15.00 -1.10 3.59
C ASP A 86 -15.89 0.15 3.71
N GLY A 87 -15.31 1.32 3.83
CA GLY A 87 -16.05 2.58 3.97
C GLY A 87 -16.96 2.93 2.78
N ILE A 88 -16.66 2.41 1.59
CA ILE A 88 -17.51 2.59 0.40
C ILE A 88 -18.43 1.38 0.20
N ALA A 89 -17.98 0.18 0.55
CA ALA A 89 -18.76 -1.05 0.43
C ALA A 89 -19.80 -1.22 1.53
N MET A 90 -19.68 -0.49 2.62
CA MET A 90 -20.55 -0.56 3.80
C MET A 90 -22.00 -0.24 3.47
N GLY A 91 -22.94 -1.02 4.05
CA GLY A 91 -24.39 -0.78 3.95
C GLY A 91 -25.03 -1.29 2.66
N HIS A 92 -24.30 -2.00 1.81
CA HIS A 92 -24.87 -2.65 0.61
C HIS A 92 -24.18 -4.00 0.32
N GLU A 93 -24.65 -4.73 -0.70
CA GLU A 93 -24.17 -6.07 -1.05
C GLU A 93 -22.66 -6.16 -1.33
N GLY A 94 -22.04 -5.07 -1.76
CA GLY A 94 -20.58 -4.99 -2.01
C GLY A 94 -19.74 -5.29 -0.77
N MET A 95 -20.28 -5.13 0.43
CA MET A 95 -19.56 -5.44 1.68
C MET A 95 -19.22 -6.93 1.79
N LYS A 96 -19.98 -7.82 1.15
CA LYS A 96 -19.68 -9.25 1.08
C LYS A 96 -18.35 -9.55 0.39
N SER A 97 -17.91 -8.67 -0.51
CA SER A 97 -16.63 -8.80 -1.20
C SER A 97 -15.44 -8.34 -0.35
N SER A 98 -15.67 -7.55 0.71
CA SER A 98 -14.59 -6.95 1.51
C SER A 98 -13.70 -8.03 2.14
N LEU A 99 -14.26 -8.93 2.94
CA LEU A 99 -13.44 -9.93 3.64
C LEU A 99 -12.76 -10.90 2.67
N ILE A 100 -13.45 -11.30 1.59
CA ILE A 100 -12.90 -12.19 0.56
C ILE A 100 -11.70 -11.53 -0.12
N SER A 101 -11.72 -10.22 -0.33
CA SER A 101 -10.62 -9.50 -0.96
C SER A 101 -9.29 -9.66 -0.22
N ARG A 102 -9.29 -9.86 1.09
CA ARG A 102 -8.08 -10.12 1.88
C ARG A 102 -7.32 -11.34 1.40
N GLU A 103 -8.04 -12.45 1.18
CA GLU A 103 -7.46 -13.70 0.69
C GLU A 103 -6.94 -13.54 -0.74
N ILE A 104 -7.72 -12.90 -1.61
CA ILE A 104 -7.32 -12.64 -3.01
C ILE A 104 -6.07 -11.77 -3.07
N ILE A 105 -5.96 -10.76 -2.21
CA ILE A 105 -4.75 -9.93 -2.09
C ILE A 105 -3.55 -10.79 -1.71
N ALA A 106 -3.70 -11.64 -0.69
CA ALA A 106 -2.64 -12.54 -0.24
C ALA A 106 -2.22 -13.51 -1.35
N ASP A 107 -3.19 -14.17 -1.98
CA ASP A 107 -2.95 -15.15 -3.03
C ASP A 107 -2.29 -14.52 -4.26
N SER A 108 -2.78 -13.38 -4.74
CA SER A 108 -2.22 -12.71 -5.91
C SER A 108 -0.79 -12.25 -5.69
N ALA A 109 -0.47 -11.73 -4.51
CA ALA A 109 0.89 -11.34 -4.15
C ALA A 109 1.81 -12.56 -4.04
N GLU A 110 1.36 -13.63 -3.38
CA GLU A 110 2.11 -14.89 -3.26
C GLU A 110 2.41 -15.50 -4.63
N LEU A 111 1.41 -15.65 -5.48
CA LEU A 111 1.54 -16.22 -6.82
C LEU A 111 2.51 -15.40 -7.68
N THR A 112 2.43 -14.07 -7.62
CA THR A 112 3.33 -13.21 -8.38
C THR A 112 4.78 -13.37 -7.93
N VAL A 113 5.04 -13.35 -6.63
CA VAL A 113 6.40 -13.47 -6.10
C VAL A 113 6.99 -14.85 -6.37
N ARG A 114 6.21 -15.92 -6.18
CA ARG A 114 6.65 -17.30 -6.47
C ARG A 114 6.87 -17.52 -7.95
N GLY A 115 5.91 -17.12 -8.80
CA GLY A 115 5.97 -17.34 -10.24
C GLY A 115 7.12 -16.61 -10.92
N HIS A 116 7.49 -15.43 -10.43
CA HIS A 116 8.62 -14.66 -10.96
C HIS A 116 9.91 -14.83 -10.16
N CYS A 117 9.92 -15.67 -9.12
CA CYS A 117 11.07 -15.96 -8.28
C CYS A 117 11.71 -14.69 -7.69
N TYR A 118 10.90 -13.77 -7.14
CA TYR A 118 11.45 -12.59 -6.49
C TYR A 118 12.14 -12.97 -5.17
N ASP A 119 13.24 -12.27 -4.87
CA ASP A 119 14.14 -12.60 -3.77
C ASP A 119 13.72 -11.94 -2.45
N ALA A 120 12.94 -10.88 -2.55
CA ALA A 120 12.42 -10.10 -1.43
C ALA A 120 11.13 -9.37 -1.84
N LEU A 121 10.37 -8.89 -0.87
CA LEU A 121 9.11 -8.19 -1.09
C LEU A 121 9.03 -6.90 -0.28
N VAL A 122 8.56 -5.82 -0.92
CA VAL A 122 8.08 -4.62 -0.23
C VAL A 122 6.61 -4.45 -0.55
N GLY A 123 5.77 -4.45 0.48
CA GLY A 123 4.33 -4.23 0.37
C GLY A 123 3.94 -2.83 0.77
N VAL A 124 3.10 -2.18 -0.03
CA VAL A 124 2.59 -0.82 0.21
C VAL A 124 1.06 -0.89 0.21
N ALA A 125 0.44 -0.67 1.35
CA ALA A 125 -1.01 -0.78 1.51
C ALA A 125 -1.59 0.32 2.40
N GLY A 126 -2.85 0.67 2.17
CA GLY A 126 -3.51 1.77 2.87
C GLY A 126 -4.95 1.49 3.33
N CYS A 127 -5.50 0.29 3.09
CA CYS A 127 -6.91 0.03 3.33
C CYS A 127 -7.16 -1.24 4.16
N ASP A 128 -8.36 -1.38 4.70
CA ASP A 128 -8.81 -2.36 5.70
C ASP A 128 -8.34 -3.80 5.46
N LYS A 129 -8.54 -4.32 4.26
CA LYS A 129 -8.20 -5.71 3.93
C LYS A 129 -6.85 -5.84 3.23
N SER A 130 -6.35 -4.73 2.68
CA SER A 130 -5.07 -4.75 1.96
C SER A 130 -3.87 -4.87 2.90
N LEU A 131 -3.92 -4.27 4.11
CA LEU A 131 -2.86 -4.44 5.10
C LEU A 131 -2.74 -5.90 5.53
N PRO A 132 -3.78 -6.53 6.11
CA PRO A 132 -3.67 -7.92 6.55
C PRO A 132 -3.42 -8.87 5.37
N GLY A 133 -3.98 -8.62 4.19
CA GLY A 133 -3.75 -9.45 3.00
C GLY A 133 -2.28 -9.50 2.58
N LEU A 134 -1.61 -8.35 2.50
CA LEU A 134 -0.17 -8.32 2.19
C LEU A 134 0.69 -8.92 3.31
N MET A 135 0.33 -8.71 4.57
CA MET A 135 1.02 -9.35 5.70
C MET A 135 0.91 -10.88 5.63
N MET A 136 -0.28 -11.40 5.30
CA MET A 136 -0.48 -12.85 5.08
C MET A 136 0.41 -13.37 3.95
N ALA A 137 0.49 -12.66 2.82
CA ALA A 137 1.38 -13.01 1.72
C ALA A 137 2.85 -13.08 2.17
N MET A 138 3.31 -12.10 2.93
CA MET A 138 4.68 -12.05 3.44
C MET A 138 5.02 -13.24 4.34
N VAL A 139 4.10 -13.60 5.25
CA VAL A 139 4.27 -14.77 6.14
C VAL A 139 4.29 -16.08 5.32
N ARG A 140 3.38 -16.24 4.36
CA ARG A 140 3.30 -17.45 3.50
C ARG A 140 4.53 -17.60 2.61
N LEU A 141 5.06 -16.49 2.10
CA LEU A 141 6.24 -16.47 1.23
C LEU A 141 7.53 -16.78 1.98
N ASN A 142 7.63 -16.34 3.22
CA ASN A 142 8.84 -16.47 4.05
C ASN A 142 10.11 -15.98 3.33
N VAL A 143 10.01 -14.86 2.60
CA VAL A 143 11.15 -14.13 2.01
C VAL A 143 11.40 -12.88 2.82
N PRO A 144 12.61 -12.29 2.76
CA PRO A 144 12.86 -10.97 3.36
C PRO A 144 11.81 -9.97 2.89
N SER A 145 11.06 -9.41 3.81
CA SER A 145 9.92 -8.54 3.49
C SER A 145 9.89 -7.31 4.36
N VAL A 146 9.44 -6.20 3.77
CA VAL A 146 9.18 -4.94 4.46
C VAL A 146 7.78 -4.48 4.10
N PHE A 147 7.01 -4.06 5.10
CA PHE A 147 5.68 -3.51 4.93
C PHE A 147 5.72 -1.99 5.09
N ILE A 148 4.99 -1.27 4.24
CA ILE A 148 4.84 0.19 4.31
C ILE A 148 3.35 0.50 4.38
N TYR A 149 2.96 1.17 5.45
CA TYR A 149 1.62 1.69 5.60
C TYR A 149 1.46 3.00 4.82
N GLY A 150 0.39 3.12 4.06
CA GLY A 150 0.11 4.28 3.20
C GLY A 150 -0.19 5.59 3.92
N GLY A 151 -0.36 5.55 5.25
CA GLY A 151 -0.65 6.71 6.10
C GLY A 151 -2.14 6.97 6.30
N SER A 152 -2.45 7.75 7.34
CA SER A 152 -3.81 8.18 7.68
C SER A 152 -4.18 9.45 6.93
N ILE A 153 -5.48 9.60 6.64
CA ILE A 153 -6.06 10.83 6.10
C ILE A 153 -5.97 11.97 7.13
N LEU A 154 -5.74 13.18 6.66
CA LEU A 154 -5.77 14.36 7.52
C LEU A 154 -7.20 14.61 8.04
N PRO A 155 -7.37 15.13 9.25
CA PRO A 155 -8.67 15.59 9.72
C PRO A 155 -9.13 16.80 8.90
N GLY A 156 -10.41 16.86 8.65
CA GLY A 156 -11.06 18.05 8.12
C GLY A 156 -11.32 19.08 9.20
N ARG A 157 -11.86 20.25 8.83
CA ARG A 157 -12.19 21.30 9.79
C ARG A 157 -13.58 21.85 9.57
N PHE A 158 -14.40 21.81 10.61
CA PHE A 158 -15.78 22.31 10.58
C PHE A 158 -16.13 23.01 11.90
N ASN A 159 -16.65 24.24 11.82
CA ASN A 159 -17.01 25.06 12.98
C ASN A 159 -15.89 25.18 14.04
N GLY A 160 -14.64 25.34 13.58
CA GLY A 160 -13.48 25.50 14.46
C GLY A 160 -12.96 24.20 15.10
N LYS A 161 -13.59 23.06 14.81
CA LYS A 161 -13.19 21.72 15.32
C LYS A 161 -12.65 20.84 14.22
N ASP A 162 -11.73 19.98 14.58
CA ASP A 162 -11.28 18.91 13.70
C ASP A 162 -12.36 17.84 13.58
N ILE A 163 -12.57 17.36 12.38
CA ILE A 163 -13.59 16.36 12.04
C ILE A 163 -13.00 15.26 11.17
N THR A 164 -13.61 14.09 11.25
CA THR A 164 -13.26 12.92 10.44
C THR A 164 -14.50 12.28 9.84
N VAL A 165 -14.34 11.18 9.12
CA VAL A 165 -15.48 10.40 8.61
C VAL A 165 -16.43 9.94 9.73
N VAL A 166 -15.95 9.80 10.97
CA VAL A 166 -16.79 9.46 12.15
C VAL A 166 -17.86 10.53 12.37
N ASP A 167 -17.46 11.80 12.27
CA ASP A 167 -18.39 12.93 12.43
C ASP A 167 -19.47 12.93 11.34
N VAL A 168 -19.15 12.41 10.15
CA VAL A 168 -20.14 12.26 9.06
C VAL A 168 -21.15 11.17 9.39
N PHE A 169 -20.70 10.01 9.91
CA PHE A 169 -21.61 8.95 10.38
C PHE A 169 -22.54 9.46 11.48
N GLU A 170 -22.01 10.17 12.47
CA GLU A 170 -22.85 10.83 13.50
C GLU A 170 -23.77 11.90 12.88
N GLY A 171 -23.28 12.63 11.90
CA GLY A 171 -24.03 13.64 11.15
C GLY A 171 -25.26 13.05 10.46
N VAL A 172 -25.16 11.86 9.88
CA VAL A 172 -26.32 11.14 9.31
C VAL A 172 -27.37 10.88 10.37
N GLY A 173 -26.97 10.38 11.56
CA GLY A 173 -27.89 10.16 12.69
C GLY A 173 -28.54 11.46 13.18
N LYS A 174 -27.77 12.55 13.27
CA LYS A 174 -28.29 13.88 13.63
C LYS A 174 -29.29 14.42 12.61
N TYR A 175 -29.02 14.20 11.31
CA TYR A 175 -29.93 14.57 10.24
C TYR A 175 -31.24 13.77 10.29
N SER A 176 -31.15 12.44 10.44
CA SER A 176 -32.32 11.57 10.52
C SER A 176 -33.22 11.89 11.73
N SER A 177 -32.62 12.41 12.81
CA SER A 177 -33.36 12.86 14.01
C SER A 177 -33.79 14.34 13.97
N GLY A 178 -33.61 15.02 12.82
CA GLY A 178 -34.00 16.44 12.65
C GLY A 178 -33.13 17.45 13.41
N LYS A 179 -31.97 17.03 13.94
CA LYS A 179 -31.07 17.91 14.73
C LYS A 179 -30.17 18.81 13.89
N ILE A 180 -29.92 18.46 12.63
CA ILE A 180 -29.16 19.29 11.68
C ILE A 180 -29.88 19.35 10.35
N SER A 181 -29.61 20.40 9.56
CA SER A 181 -30.17 20.56 8.21
C SER A 181 -29.41 19.72 7.19
N ALA A 182 -30.05 19.45 6.04
CA ALA A 182 -29.38 18.84 4.88
C ALA A 182 -28.18 19.66 4.42
N LYS A 183 -28.25 20.99 4.51
CA LYS A 183 -27.17 21.93 4.16
C LYS A 183 -25.96 21.74 5.09
N ASP A 184 -26.18 21.51 6.37
CA ASP A 184 -25.10 21.33 7.34
C ASP A 184 -24.48 19.93 7.22
N LEU A 185 -25.29 18.90 6.98
CA LEU A 185 -24.77 17.56 6.64
C LEU A 185 -23.89 17.63 5.38
N ARG A 186 -24.34 18.33 4.34
CA ARG A 186 -23.53 18.51 3.11
C ARG A 186 -22.20 19.21 3.36
N LYS A 187 -22.18 20.25 4.21
CA LYS A 187 -20.93 20.92 4.58
C LYS A 187 -19.97 20.01 5.33
N LEU A 188 -20.50 19.18 6.24
CA LEU A 188 -19.72 18.20 6.99
C LEU A 188 -19.09 17.18 6.06
N GLU A 189 -19.89 16.60 5.15
CA GLU A 189 -19.47 15.64 4.13
C GLU A 189 -18.31 16.17 3.26
N LEU A 190 -18.40 17.41 2.79
CA LEU A 190 -17.39 18.01 1.93
C LEU A 190 -16.07 18.33 2.64
N LYS A 191 -16.06 18.37 3.98
CA LYS A 191 -14.89 18.81 4.75
C LYS A 191 -14.20 17.70 5.54
N ALA A 192 -14.87 16.57 5.77
CA ALA A 192 -14.40 15.55 6.69
C ALA A 192 -13.16 14.78 6.20
N CYS A 193 -12.98 14.66 4.90
CA CYS A 193 -11.92 13.86 4.28
C CYS A 193 -11.12 14.70 3.27
N PRO A 194 -10.23 15.58 3.71
CA PRO A 194 -9.59 16.57 2.83
C PRO A 194 -8.39 16.05 2.05
N SER A 195 -7.89 14.84 2.33
CA SER A 195 -6.65 14.33 1.75
C SER A 195 -6.73 12.85 1.37
N ALA A 196 -5.65 12.32 0.79
CA ALA A 196 -5.44 10.87 0.65
C ALA A 196 -5.05 10.25 2.00
N GLY A 197 -5.32 8.96 2.16
CA GLY A 197 -4.94 8.18 3.33
C GLY A 197 -6.05 7.29 3.86
N ALA A 198 -5.72 6.41 4.80
CA ALA A 198 -6.68 5.56 5.50
C ALA A 198 -7.60 6.39 6.40
N CYS A 199 -8.77 5.86 6.73
CA CYS A 199 -9.77 6.54 7.54
C CYS A 199 -9.17 7.15 8.81
N GLY A 200 -9.55 8.39 9.14
CA GLY A 200 -9.09 9.14 10.32
C GLY A 200 -9.72 8.62 11.62
N GLY A 201 -9.37 7.42 12.00
CA GLY A 201 -9.82 6.76 13.23
C GLY A 201 -9.13 5.42 13.40
N GLN A 202 -9.18 4.86 14.61
CA GLN A 202 -8.58 3.56 14.94
C GLN A 202 -9.45 2.41 14.41
N PHE A 203 -9.71 2.42 13.12
CA PHE A 203 -10.36 1.34 12.38
C PHE A 203 -9.35 0.27 11.97
N THR A 204 -9.76 -0.69 11.14
CA THR A 204 -8.93 -1.84 10.77
C THR A 204 -7.58 -1.44 10.17
N ALA A 205 -7.54 -0.47 9.26
CA ALA A 205 -6.29 -0.07 8.61
C ALA A 205 -5.25 0.44 9.62
N ASN A 206 -5.62 1.39 10.48
CA ASN A 206 -4.71 1.94 11.50
C ASN A 206 -4.35 0.88 12.56
N THR A 207 -5.29 0.03 12.96
CA THR A 207 -5.04 -1.08 13.89
C THR A 207 -4.05 -2.08 13.30
N MET A 208 -4.20 -2.46 12.04
CA MET A 208 -3.26 -3.37 11.38
C MET A 208 -1.90 -2.73 11.15
N ALA A 209 -1.84 -1.41 10.91
CA ALA A 209 -0.58 -0.69 10.86
C ALA A 209 0.18 -0.77 12.20
N CYS A 210 -0.49 -0.48 13.33
CA CYS A 210 0.08 -0.67 14.66
C CYS A 210 0.52 -2.12 14.91
N GLY A 211 -0.32 -3.09 14.51
CA GLY A 211 0.02 -4.51 14.63
C GLY A 211 1.28 -4.88 13.84
N SER A 212 1.42 -4.39 12.60
CA SER A 212 2.59 -4.65 11.77
C SER A 212 3.87 -4.00 12.32
N GLU A 213 3.76 -2.85 12.96
CA GLU A 213 4.87 -2.21 13.68
C GLU A 213 5.29 -3.06 14.89
N ALA A 214 4.33 -3.51 15.69
CA ALA A 214 4.59 -4.34 16.87
C ALA A 214 5.31 -5.65 16.56
N ILE A 215 5.05 -6.27 15.41
CA ILE A 215 5.74 -7.49 14.95
C ILE A 215 7.01 -7.21 14.14
N GLY A 216 7.43 -5.95 14.03
CA GLY A 216 8.67 -5.56 13.35
C GLY A 216 8.61 -5.61 11.81
N CYS A 217 7.43 -5.72 11.22
CA CYS A 217 7.24 -5.78 9.76
C CYS A 217 7.10 -4.41 9.09
N LEU A 218 6.87 -3.34 9.87
CA LEU A 218 6.57 -2.01 9.36
C LEU A 218 7.80 -1.11 9.37
N VAL A 219 8.03 -0.45 8.24
CA VAL A 219 8.81 0.80 8.20
C VAL A 219 7.82 1.96 8.32
N TYR A 220 7.89 2.70 9.40
CA TYR A 220 7.02 3.82 9.68
C TYR A 220 7.20 4.94 8.64
N THR A 221 6.11 5.40 8.07
CA THR A 221 6.08 6.59 7.22
C THR A 221 5.01 7.55 7.71
N SER A 222 5.34 8.42 8.66
CA SER A 222 4.50 9.57 9.01
C SER A 222 4.39 10.58 7.86
N ALA A 223 5.30 10.53 6.92
CA ALA A 223 5.41 11.45 5.79
C ALA A 223 4.30 11.34 4.75
N ALA A 224 3.50 10.26 4.73
CA ALA A 224 2.48 10.09 3.69
C ALA A 224 1.30 11.07 3.84
N ALA A 225 1.01 11.53 5.05
CA ALA A 225 -0.05 12.50 5.31
C ALA A 225 0.36 13.94 4.94
N ASP A 226 1.66 14.27 5.03
CA ASP A 226 2.16 15.61 4.75
C ASP A 226 2.24 15.92 3.24
N ASP A 227 2.27 14.90 2.40
CA ASP A 227 2.43 15.04 0.94
C ASP A 227 1.16 15.55 0.21
N SER A 228 0.04 15.66 0.93
CA SER A 228 -1.21 16.16 0.35
C SER A 228 -1.24 17.68 0.17
N SER A 229 -0.27 18.40 0.71
CA SER A 229 -0.20 19.87 0.67
C SER A 229 0.59 20.43 -0.53
N GLY A 230 0.97 19.61 -1.52
CA GLY A 230 1.62 20.11 -2.76
C GLY A 230 2.99 20.77 -2.55
N GLY A 231 3.64 20.54 -1.43
CA GLY A 231 4.93 21.10 -1.08
C GLY A 231 6.06 20.08 -1.24
N ASP A 232 7.08 20.55 -1.88
CA ASP A 232 8.39 19.98 -2.15
C ASP A 232 8.90 18.97 -1.10
N LEU A 233 9.34 17.80 -1.54
CA LEU A 233 10.03 16.78 -0.74
C LEU A 233 11.47 17.23 -0.37
N GLY A 234 11.62 18.45 0.05
CA GLY A 234 12.83 19.02 0.60
C GLY A 234 12.90 18.80 2.10
N GLY A 235 13.43 17.66 2.53
CA GLY A 235 13.63 17.37 3.94
C GLY A 235 14.47 18.46 4.64
N ARG A 236 13.89 19.12 5.63
CA ARG A 236 14.65 19.74 6.69
C ARG A 236 14.44 18.97 7.98
N ARG A 237 15.48 18.27 8.38
CA ARG A 237 15.65 17.88 9.77
C ARG A 237 16.02 19.14 10.55
N SER A 238 15.30 19.47 11.54
CA SER A 238 15.75 20.26 12.67
C SER A 238 15.81 19.38 13.90
#